data_41403ab762aa4c439d4594738fe66208
#
_entry.id   41403ab762aa4c439d4594738fe66208
#
_cell.length_a   1.000
_cell.length_b   1.000
_cell.length_c   1.000
_cell.angle_alpha   90.00
_cell.angle_beta   90.00
_cell.angle_gamma   90.00
#
_symmetry.space_group_name_H-M   'P 1'
#
loop_
_entity.id
_entity.type
_entity.pdbx_description
1 polymer ?
#
loop_
_entity_poly.entity_id
_entity_poly.type
_entity_poly.pdbx_seq_one_letter_code
_entity_poly.pdbx_strand_id
1 'polypeptide(L)'
;DYLDRSQMVTLKSRSELKIDEFNRWAGSLKENISLVLAENLSLLLSTDRVFVHPWIPADAVNYWIHVEIIRLDAIPGDTVTMKALWTISGDHGKKELITRTSEFTEKLNENSYGMMAAAMSRTFEKLSQEIAPEIKKFN
;
A
#
# COMPACT_ATOMS: atom_id res chain seq x y z
N ASP A 1 5.05 -8.55 12.62
CA ASP A 1 4.81 -7.47 11.67
C ASP A 1 3.35 -7.44 11.27
N TYR A 2 2.73 -6.31 11.38
CA TYR A 2 1.34 -6.27 11.12
C TYR A 2 0.95 -6.35 9.64
N LEU A 3 1.85 -6.02 8.75
CA LEU A 3 1.65 -6.28 7.33
C LEU A 3 1.58 -7.78 7.07
N ASP A 4 2.33 -8.57 7.83
CA ASP A 4 2.32 -10.02 7.70
C ASP A 4 1.00 -10.62 8.19
N ARG A 5 0.37 -9.97 9.17
CA ARG A 5 -0.92 -10.42 9.68
C ARG A 5 -2.07 -10.05 8.78
N SER A 6 -1.88 -9.05 7.94
CA SER A 6 -2.96 -8.63 7.07
C SER A 6 -3.32 -9.76 6.13
N GLN A 7 -4.56 -10.14 6.12
CA GLN A 7 -5.08 -11.09 5.14
C GLN A 7 -5.31 -10.33 3.85
N MET A 8 -4.21 -9.92 3.27
CA MET A 8 -4.24 -8.94 2.22
C MET A 8 -4.87 -9.41 0.94
N VAL A 9 -4.85 -10.70 0.71
CA VAL A 9 -5.28 -11.19 -0.60
C VAL A 9 -6.53 -12.03 -0.44
N THR A 10 -7.62 -11.48 -0.93
CA THR A 10 -8.84 -12.21 -1.13
C THR A 10 -9.07 -12.28 -2.62
N LEU A 11 -9.06 -13.46 -3.16
CA LEU A 11 -9.22 -13.65 -4.59
C LEU A 11 -10.53 -14.37 -4.87
N LYS A 12 -11.36 -13.75 -5.68
CA LYS A 12 -12.57 -14.37 -6.19
C LYS A 12 -12.32 -14.73 -7.64
N SER A 13 -12.13 -16.00 -7.89
CA SER A 13 -11.81 -16.48 -9.23
C SER A 13 -12.57 -17.77 -9.53
N ARG A 14 -12.79 -18.00 -10.81
CA ARG A 14 -13.38 -19.25 -11.29
C ARG A 14 -12.33 -20.30 -11.56
N SER A 15 -11.05 -19.97 -11.40
CA SER A 15 -9.94 -20.83 -11.71
C SER A 15 -8.97 -20.90 -10.54
N GLU A 16 -8.77 -22.10 -9.99
CA GLU A 16 -7.82 -22.32 -8.91
C GLU A 16 -6.39 -21.99 -9.33
N LEU A 17 -6.04 -22.31 -10.57
CA LEU A 17 -4.72 -22.03 -11.10
C LEU A 17 -4.41 -20.52 -11.05
N LYS A 18 -5.38 -19.71 -11.42
CA LYS A 18 -5.25 -18.26 -11.35
C LYS A 18 -5.16 -17.77 -9.91
N ILE A 19 -5.87 -18.42 -9.00
CA ILE A 19 -5.78 -18.09 -7.58
C ILE A 19 -4.36 -18.32 -7.07
N ASP A 20 -3.78 -19.47 -7.40
CA ASP A 20 -2.42 -19.80 -6.96
C ASP A 20 -1.38 -18.84 -7.51
N GLU A 21 -1.49 -18.50 -8.78
CA GLU A 21 -0.56 -17.55 -9.41
C GLU A 21 -0.70 -16.16 -8.80
N PHE A 22 -1.93 -15.73 -8.59
CA PHE A 22 -2.20 -14.44 -7.97
C PHE A 22 -1.65 -14.40 -6.55
N ASN A 23 -1.84 -15.46 -5.78
CA ASN A 23 -1.34 -15.52 -4.40
C ASN A 23 0.18 -15.46 -4.35
N ARG A 24 0.87 -16.09 -5.29
CA ARG A 24 2.34 -15.99 -5.37
C ARG A 24 2.77 -14.57 -5.67
N TRP A 25 2.12 -13.94 -6.64
CA TRP A 25 2.43 -12.57 -7.00
C TRP A 25 2.13 -11.61 -5.85
N ALA A 26 0.97 -11.78 -5.21
CA ALA A 26 0.56 -10.94 -4.08
C ALA A 26 1.49 -11.12 -2.88
N GLY A 27 2.02 -12.32 -2.68
CA GLY A 27 3.03 -12.57 -1.66
C GLY A 27 4.29 -11.76 -1.90
N SER A 28 4.78 -11.74 -3.14
CA SER A 28 5.92 -10.89 -3.52
C SER A 28 5.60 -9.41 -3.33
N LEU A 29 4.42 -8.99 -3.70
CA LEU A 29 4.00 -7.60 -3.53
C LEU A 29 3.97 -7.24 -2.05
N LYS A 30 3.46 -8.14 -1.21
CA LYS A 30 3.42 -7.95 0.24
C LYS A 30 4.80 -7.62 0.80
N GLU A 31 5.82 -8.34 0.34
CA GLU A 31 7.20 -8.11 0.76
C GLU A 31 7.72 -6.75 0.33
N ASN A 32 7.15 -6.19 -0.74
CA ASN A 32 7.63 -4.97 -1.36
C ASN A 32 6.72 -3.75 -1.15
N ILE A 33 5.58 -3.90 -0.48
CA ILE A 33 4.62 -2.80 -0.31
C ILE A 33 5.27 -1.57 0.31
N SER A 34 6.05 -1.77 1.38
CA SER A 34 6.70 -0.65 2.05
C SER A 34 7.68 0.07 1.13
N LEU A 35 8.40 -0.69 0.31
CA LEU A 35 9.35 -0.10 -0.65
C LEU A 35 8.62 0.67 -1.75
N VAL A 36 7.51 0.12 -2.25
CA VAL A 36 6.71 0.77 -3.29
C VAL A 36 6.12 2.07 -2.76
N LEU A 37 5.55 2.04 -1.56
CA LEU A 37 5.00 3.25 -0.94
C LEU A 37 6.09 4.28 -0.68
N ALA A 38 7.25 3.86 -0.18
CA ALA A 38 8.36 4.77 0.07
C ALA A 38 8.85 5.43 -1.22
N GLU A 39 8.95 4.68 -2.29
CA GLU A 39 9.35 5.22 -3.59
C GLU A 39 8.34 6.23 -4.11
N ASN A 40 7.05 5.88 -4.06
CA ASN A 40 5.99 6.79 -4.48
C ASN A 40 5.99 8.08 -3.66
N LEU A 41 6.15 7.96 -2.34
CA LEU A 41 6.17 9.12 -1.45
C LEU A 41 7.41 9.97 -1.67
N SER A 42 8.56 9.35 -1.94
CA SER A 42 9.78 10.09 -2.28
C SER A 42 9.58 10.99 -3.49
N LEU A 43 8.93 10.46 -4.51
CA LEU A 43 8.64 11.23 -5.72
C LEU A 43 7.63 12.35 -5.44
N LEU A 44 6.55 12.04 -4.73
CA LEU A 44 5.49 13.00 -4.45
C LEU A 44 5.93 14.12 -3.50
N LEU A 45 6.82 13.80 -2.56
CA LEU A 45 7.35 14.76 -1.60
C LEU A 45 8.64 15.42 -2.07
N SER A 46 9.16 15.01 -3.22
CA SER A 46 10.40 15.52 -3.80
C SER A 46 11.57 15.44 -2.83
N THR A 47 11.73 14.29 -2.19
CA THR A 47 12.80 14.05 -1.24
C THR A 47 13.29 12.62 -1.32
N ASP A 48 14.58 12.42 -1.03
CA ASP A 48 15.16 11.09 -0.91
C ASP A 48 15.20 10.61 0.55
N ARG A 49 14.60 11.37 1.46
CA ARG A 49 14.64 11.08 2.89
C ARG A 49 13.42 10.32 3.38
N VAL A 50 12.92 9.41 2.57
CA VAL A 50 11.85 8.48 2.94
C VAL A 50 12.48 7.11 3.15
N PHE A 51 12.33 6.57 4.35
CA PHE A 51 12.99 5.33 4.74
C PHE A 51 11.96 4.29 5.14
N VAL A 52 12.33 3.03 5.01
CA VAL A 52 11.48 1.90 5.38
C VAL A 52 11.95 1.34 6.71
N HIS A 53 11.01 1.25 7.68
CA HIS A 53 11.30 0.57 8.94
C HIS A 53 11.66 -0.91 8.68
N PRO A 54 12.66 -1.48 9.32
CA PRO A 54 13.45 -0.97 10.44
C PRO A 54 14.85 -0.46 10.06
N TRP A 55 15.04 -0.05 8.82
CA TRP A 55 16.37 0.29 8.28
C TRP A 55 17.01 1.51 8.92
N ILE A 56 16.23 2.31 9.62
CA ILE A 56 16.73 3.52 10.29
C ILE A 56 16.16 3.56 11.72
N PRO A 57 16.91 4.08 12.70
CA PRO A 57 16.38 4.21 14.06
C PRO A 57 15.13 5.07 14.10
N ALA A 58 14.19 4.70 14.98
CA ALA A 58 12.90 5.34 15.07
C ALA A 58 12.98 6.84 15.36
N ASP A 59 13.94 7.25 16.18
CA ASP A 59 14.12 8.65 16.57
C ASP A 59 14.89 9.48 15.54
N ALA A 60 15.35 8.86 14.47
CA ALA A 60 16.07 9.55 13.40
C ALA A 60 15.13 10.23 12.40
N VAL A 61 13.84 9.93 12.43
CA VAL A 61 12.85 10.50 11.52
C VAL A 61 11.83 11.33 12.28
N ASN A 62 11.36 12.41 11.67
CA ASN A 62 10.39 13.30 12.29
C ASN A 62 8.97 12.75 12.22
N TYR A 63 8.64 12.07 11.14
CA TYR A 63 7.30 11.55 10.91
C TYR A 63 7.34 10.05 10.62
N TRP A 64 6.35 9.35 11.14
CA TRP A 64 6.10 7.95 10.85
C TRP A 64 4.83 7.82 10.07
N ILE A 65 4.86 7.03 9.02
CA ILE A 65 3.67 6.66 8.28
C ILE A 65 3.46 5.17 8.49
N HIS A 66 2.36 4.83 9.11
CA HIS A 66 2.01 3.46 9.44
C HIS A 66 0.83 3.06 8.56
N VAL A 67 1.00 2.04 7.74
CA VAL A 67 -0.02 1.61 6.79
C VAL A 67 -0.38 0.16 7.06
N GLU A 68 -1.66 -0.08 7.27
CA GLU A 68 -2.21 -1.43 7.39
C GLU A 68 -3.11 -1.68 6.19
N ILE A 69 -2.78 -2.70 5.40
CA ILE A 69 -3.62 -3.12 4.30
C ILE A 69 -4.70 -4.01 4.88
N ILE A 70 -5.93 -3.50 4.89
CA ILE A 70 -7.08 -4.21 5.46
C ILE A 70 -7.64 -5.18 4.45
N ARG A 71 -7.65 -4.77 3.18
CA ARG A 71 -8.27 -5.56 2.12
C ARG A 71 -7.50 -5.34 0.82
N LEU A 72 -7.24 -6.44 0.13
CA LEU A 72 -6.65 -6.41 -1.19
C LEU A 72 -7.30 -7.54 -1.99
N ASP A 73 -8.31 -7.21 -2.76
CA ASP A 73 -9.14 -8.16 -3.48
C ASP A 73 -8.95 -8.01 -4.97
N ALA A 74 -8.92 -9.11 -5.68
CA ALA A 74 -8.96 -9.11 -7.13
C ALA A 74 -10.06 -10.05 -7.61
N ILE A 75 -10.92 -9.54 -8.47
CA ILE A 75 -11.91 -10.32 -9.17
C ILE A 75 -11.47 -10.36 -10.63
N PRO A 76 -10.92 -11.47 -11.12
CA PRO A 76 -10.37 -11.53 -12.47
C PRO A 76 -11.37 -11.06 -13.52
N GLY A 77 -10.92 -10.17 -14.41
CA GLY A 77 -11.76 -9.60 -15.44
C GLY A 77 -12.75 -8.56 -14.98
N ASP A 78 -12.72 -8.20 -13.70
CA ASP A 78 -13.69 -7.26 -13.14
C ASP A 78 -13.00 -6.11 -12.40
N THR A 79 -12.55 -6.33 -11.15
CA THR A 79 -11.99 -5.23 -10.35
C THR A 79 -10.83 -5.69 -9.47
N VAL A 80 -9.99 -4.72 -9.08
CA VAL A 80 -9.07 -4.83 -7.96
C VAL A 80 -9.48 -3.76 -6.95
N THR A 81 -9.61 -4.14 -5.69
CA THR A 81 -9.96 -3.23 -4.60
C THR A 81 -8.91 -3.31 -3.50
N MET A 82 -8.42 -2.16 -3.06
CA MET A 82 -7.49 -2.06 -1.94
C MET A 82 -8.07 -1.14 -0.89
N LYS A 83 -8.05 -1.58 0.36
CA LYS A 83 -8.48 -0.77 1.51
C LYS A 83 -7.34 -0.73 2.51
N ALA A 84 -7.02 0.46 2.98
CA ALA A 84 -5.91 0.66 3.91
C ALA A 84 -6.31 1.60 5.04
N LEU A 85 -5.85 1.27 6.22
CA LEU A 85 -5.89 2.17 7.38
C LEU A 85 -4.48 2.74 7.52
N TRP A 86 -4.35 4.07 7.56
CA TRP A 86 -3.05 4.67 7.68
C TRP A 86 -3.04 5.80 8.70
N THR A 87 -1.89 5.95 9.34
CA THR A 87 -1.68 6.94 10.38
C THR A 87 -0.38 7.69 10.11
N ILE A 88 -0.42 8.99 10.25
CA ILE A 88 0.79 9.83 10.27
C ILE A 88 1.00 10.26 11.71
N SER A 89 2.18 9.99 12.24
CA SER A 89 2.58 10.39 13.58
C SER A 89 3.78 11.33 13.48
N GLY A 90 3.74 12.42 14.24
CA GLY A 90 4.83 13.38 14.33
C GLY A 90 5.60 13.20 15.63
N ASP A 91 6.48 14.17 15.93
CA ASP A 91 7.30 14.15 17.14
C ASP A 91 8.05 12.81 17.27
N HIS A 92 8.76 12.43 16.20
CA HIS A 92 9.52 11.18 16.12
C HIS A 92 8.65 9.95 16.38
N GLY A 93 7.39 10.00 15.93
CA GLY A 93 6.44 8.89 16.05
C GLY A 93 5.64 8.87 17.34
N LYS A 94 5.84 9.86 18.22
CA LYS A 94 5.19 9.86 19.53
C LYS A 94 3.80 10.46 19.54
N LYS A 95 3.46 11.25 18.52
CA LYS A 95 2.19 11.96 18.47
C LYS A 95 1.42 11.62 17.21
N GLU A 96 0.26 11.00 17.34
CA GLU A 96 -0.61 10.74 16.23
C GLU A 96 -1.20 12.06 15.71
N LEU A 97 -1.04 12.32 14.43
CA LEU A 97 -1.51 13.55 13.80
C LEU A 97 -2.79 13.33 13.01
N ILE A 98 -2.86 12.24 12.26
CA ILE A 98 -4.02 11.91 11.47
C ILE A 98 -4.10 10.40 11.28
N THR A 99 -5.30 9.87 11.34
CA THR A 99 -5.60 8.48 11.01
C THR A 99 -6.77 8.47 10.03
N ARG A 100 -6.63 7.71 8.96
CA ARG A 100 -7.65 7.66 7.92
C ARG A 100 -7.73 6.28 7.32
N THR A 101 -8.93 5.92 6.88
CA THR A 101 -9.16 4.71 6.10
C THR A 101 -9.46 5.13 4.66
N SER A 102 -8.77 4.52 3.71
CA SER A 102 -8.93 4.84 2.29
C SER A 102 -9.21 3.56 1.52
N GLU A 103 -10.05 3.67 0.50
CA GLU A 103 -10.38 2.53 -0.35
C GLU A 103 -10.34 2.97 -1.81
N PHE A 104 -9.70 2.15 -2.64
CA PHE A 104 -9.55 2.42 -4.07
C PHE A 104 -9.93 1.17 -4.86
N THR A 105 -10.68 1.36 -5.93
CA THR A 105 -11.08 0.29 -6.82
C THR A 105 -10.68 0.64 -8.24
N GLU A 106 -10.04 -0.32 -8.92
CA GLU A 106 -9.63 -0.20 -10.30
C GLU A 106 -10.36 -1.24 -11.14
N LYS A 107 -10.86 -0.83 -12.29
CA LYS A 107 -11.52 -1.73 -13.20
C LYS A 107 -10.53 -2.52 -14.03
N LEU A 108 -10.88 -3.77 -14.30
CA LEU A 108 -10.10 -4.64 -15.17
C LEU A 108 -10.89 -4.92 -16.43
N ASN A 109 -10.28 -4.71 -17.59
CA ASN A 109 -10.90 -4.99 -18.87
C ASN A 109 -10.57 -6.39 -19.36
N GLU A 110 -9.53 -6.98 -18.82
CA GLU A 110 -9.05 -8.29 -19.20
C GLU A 110 -8.74 -9.13 -17.98
N ASN A 111 -8.78 -10.44 -18.17
CA ASN A 111 -8.47 -11.39 -17.12
C ASN A 111 -7.01 -11.86 -17.27
N SER A 112 -6.07 -10.97 -17.01
CA SER A 112 -4.64 -11.29 -17.05
C SER A 112 -3.93 -10.80 -15.80
N TYR A 113 -2.82 -11.47 -15.44
CA TYR A 113 -2.04 -11.07 -14.27
C TYR A 113 -1.37 -9.73 -14.47
N GLY A 114 -0.94 -9.45 -15.70
CA GLY A 114 -0.35 -8.15 -16.01
C GLY A 114 -1.32 -7.01 -15.73
N MET A 115 -2.58 -7.19 -16.13
CA MET A 115 -3.62 -6.19 -15.88
C MET A 115 -3.93 -6.06 -14.40
N MET A 116 -4.01 -7.19 -13.68
CA MET A 116 -4.23 -7.17 -12.23
C MET A 116 -3.08 -6.50 -11.49
N ALA A 117 -1.85 -6.82 -11.87
CA ALA A 117 -0.66 -6.23 -11.26
C ALA A 117 -0.62 -4.71 -11.49
N ALA A 118 -0.90 -4.28 -12.71
CA ALA A 118 -0.94 -2.85 -13.04
C ALA A 118 -2.03 -2.13 -12.25
N ALA A 119 -3.21 -2.74 -12.16
CA ALA A 119 -4.33 -2.16 -11.41
C ALA A 119 -4.00 -2.04 -9.93
N MET A 120 -3.35 -3.06 -9.37
CA MET A 120 -2.96 -3.04 -7.98
C MET A 120 -1.90 -1.97 -7.70
N SER A 121 -0.94 -1.83 -8.60
CA SER A 121 0.06 -0.76 -8.50
C SER A 121 -0.59 0.62 -8.51
N ARG A 122 -1.64 0.80 -9.31
CA ARG A 122 -2.37 2.06 -9.34
C ARG A 122 -3.09 2.34 -8.01
N THR A 123 -3.59 1.32 -7.31
CA THR A 123 -4.21 1.54 -6.00
C THR A 123 -3.18 2.03 -4.99
N PHE A 124 -1.96 1.50 -5.00
CA PHE A 124 -0.90 1.97 -4.10
C PHE A 124 -0.43 3.37 -4.48
N GLU A 125 -0.39 3.67 -5.76
CA GLU A 125 -0.08 5.01 -6.22
C GLU A 125 -1.12 6.03 -5.72
N LYS A 126 -2.41 5.69 -5.82
CA LYS A 126 -3.48 6.54 -5.32
C LYS A 126 -3.42 6.72 -3.81
N LEU A 127 -3.08 5.68 -3.08
CA LEU A 127 -2.87 5.78 -1.63
C LEU A 127 -1.75 6.76 -1.32
N SER A 128 -0.63 6.65 -2.03
CA SER A 128 0.50 7.56 -1.85
C SER A 128 0.11 9.00 -2.16
N GLN A 129 -0.68 9.21 -3.22
CA GLN A 129 -1.18 10.53 -3.60
C GLN A 129 -2.10 11.13 -2.56
N GLU A 130 -2.76 10.30 -1.76
CA GLU A 130 -3.60 10.75 -0.66
C GLU A 130 -2.80 11.09 0.58
N ILE A 131 -1.76 10.30 0.87
CA ILE A 131 -0.91 10.48 2.05
C ILE A 131 0.00 11.71 1.91
N ALA A 132 0.64 11.88 0.77
CA ALA A 132 1.65 12.92 0.58
C ALA A 132 1.18 14.34 0.92
N PRO A 133 -0.02 14.78 0.48
CA PRO A 133 -0.48 16.12 0.83
C PRO A 133 -0.68 16.31 2.34
N GLU A 134 -1.03 15.24 3.06
CA GLU A 134 -1.22 15.33 4.50
C GLU A 134 0.11 15.53 5.22
N ILE A 135 1.17 14.86 4.76
CA ILE A 135 2.51 15.07 5.30
C ILE A 135 2.93 16.53 5.10
N LYS A 136 2.67 17.07 3.92
CA LYS A 136 3.05 18.46 3.61
C LYS A 136 2.38 19.49 4.53
N LYS A 137 1.18 19.16 5.03
CA LYS A 137 0.48 20.06 5.95
C LYS A 137 1.17 20.21 7.30
N PHE A 138 1.90 19.19 7.72
CA PHE A 138 2.57 19.17 9.02
C PHE A 138 4.03 19.61 8.95
N ASN A 139 4.54 19.75 7.75
CA ASN A 139 5.97 20.00 7.55
C ASN A 139 6.28 21.51 7.46
#